data_55a5a0ac04a33fe70a0b9a8183cf38a9
#
_entry.id   55a5a0ac04a33fe70a0b9a8183cf38a9
#
_cell.length_a   1.000
_cell.length_b   1.000
_cell.length_c   1.000
_cell.angle_alpha   90.00
_cell.angle_beta   90.00
_cell.angle_gamma   90.00
#
_symmetry.space_group_name_H-M   'P 1'
#
loop_
_entity.id
_entity.type
_entity.pdbx_description
1 polymer ?
#
loop_
_entity_poly.entity_id
_entity_poly.type
_entity_poly.pdbx_seq_one_letter_code
_entity_poly.pdbx_strand_id
1 'polypeptide(L)' 'MHYAVGQEVYGGHTICDILEEEDKYSVYIRKGNDVLPWKDFNKNMAVSVEYNLQY' A
#
# COMPACT_ATOMS: atom_id res chain seq x y z
N MET A 1 2.16 -12.18 -2.68
CA MET A 1 1.15 -11.32 -2.05
C MET A 1 0.81 -10.18 -2.98
N HIS A 2 -0.41 -9.72 -2.91
CA HIS A 2 -0.93 -8.71 -3.81
C HIS A 2 -1.45 -7.52 -3.01
N TYR A 3 -1.03 -6.31 -3.38
CA TYR A 3 -1.45 -5.09 -2.71
C TYR A 3 -1.88 -4.06 -3.75
N ALA A 4 -2.98 -3.38 -3.45
CA ALA A 4 -3.53 -2.37 -4.36
C ALA A 4 -4.16 -1.24 -3.55
N VAL A 5 -4.10 -0.02 -4.08
CA VAL A 5 -4.78 1.13 -3.48
C VAL A 5 -6.28 0.84 -3.46
N GLY A 6 -6.91 1.08 -2.33
CA GLY A 6 -8.32 0.78 -2.11
C GLY A 6 -8.57 -0.54 -1.43
N GLN A 7 -7.54 -1.36 -1.25
CA GLN A 7 -7.68 -2.65 -0.60
C GLN A 7 -7.82 -2.49 0.90
N GLU A 8 -8.81 -3.14 1.49
CA GLU A 8 -8.96 -3.16 2.94
C GLU A 8 -7.98 -4.16 3.53
N VAL A 9 -7.30 -3.78 4.61
CA VAL A 9 -6.28 -4.63 5.21
C VAL A 9 -6.68 -5.15 6.59
N TYR A 10 -6.90 -4.29 7.57
CA TYR A 10 -7.33 -4.72 8.89
C TYR A 10 -7.97 -3.56 9.63
N GLY A 11 -8.83 -3.89 10.58
CA GLY A 11 -9.38 -2.89 11.50
C GLY A 11 -10.02 -1.68 10.83
N GLY A 12 -10.61 -1.86 9.66
CA GLY A 12 -11.20 -0.76 8.92
C GLY A 12 -10.21 0.14 8.21
N HIS A 13 -8.94 -0.26 8.15
CA HIS A 13 -7.91 0.47 7.42
C HIS A 13 -7.91 0.06 5.95
N THR A 14 -7.62 1.03 5.08
CA THR A 14 -7.58 0.83 3.64
C THR A 14 -6.24 1.36 3.12
N ILE A 15 -5.65 0.66 2.18
CA ILE A 15 -4.44 1.14 1.52
C ILE A 15 -4.79 2.41 0.74
N CYS A 16 -4.15 3.51 1.09
CA CYS A 16 -4.44 4.80 0.45
C CYS A 16 -3.33 5.25 -0.49
N ASP A 17 -2.12 4.71 -0.33
CA ASP A 17 -1.02 5.09 -1.21
C ASP A 17 0.05 4.02 -1.19
N ILE A 18 0.72 3.85 -2.32
CA ILE A 18 1.86 2.96 -2.46
C ILE A 18 2.94 3.73 -3.19
N LEU A 19 4.05 4.00 -2.51
CA LEU A 19 5.16 4.74 -3.08
C LEU A 19 6.23 3.77 -3.54
N GLU A 20 6.60 3.89 -4.80
CA GLU A 20 7.68 3.10 -5.35
C GLU A 20 9.00 3.84 -5.15
N GLU A 21 9.92 3.20 -4.46
CA GLU A 21 11.27 3.72 -4.27
C GLU A 21 12.25 2.85 -5.06
N GLU A 22 13.53 3.17 -4.96
CA GLU A 22 14.53 2.51 -5.78
C GLU A 22 14.56 1.00 -5.55
N ASP A 23 14.47 0.57 -4.28
CA ASP A 23 14.62 -0.83 -3.91
C ASP A 23 13.43 -1.40 -3.14
N LYS A 24 12.41 -0.60 -2.90
CA LYS A 24 11.28 -1.04 -2.08
C LYS A 24 10.00 -0.31 -2.44
N TYR A 25 8.89 -0.83 -1.91
CA TYR A 25 7.60 -0.16 -1.94
C TYR A 25 7.22 0.20 -0.52
N SER A 26 6.75 1.42 -0.32
CA SER A 26 6.24 1.89 0.96
C SER A 26 4.72 2.00 0.88
N VAL A 27 4.02 1.26 1.73
CA VAL A 27 2.56 1.18 1.69
C VAL A 27 1.99 1.98 2.85
N TYR A 28 1.05 2.88 2.54
CA TYR A 28 0.37 3.71 3.51
C TYR A 28 -1.09 3.31 3.60
N ILE A 29 -1.62 3.35 4.81
CA ILE A 29 -3.02 3.03 5.07
C ILE A 29 -3.70 4.20 5.74
N ARG A 30 -5.03 4.22 5.63
CA ARG A 30 -5.83 5.24 6.29
C ARG A 30 -7.06 4.64 6.93
N LYS A 31 -7.52 5.29 7.98
CA LYS A 31 -8.81 5.01 8.59
C LYS A 31 -9.45 6.35 8.90
N GLY A 32 -10.53 6.68 8.20
CA GLY A 32 -11.11 8.01 8.28
C GLY A 32 -10.12 9.05 7.78
N ASN A 33 -9.73 9.98 8.64
CA ASN A 33 -8.78 11.03 8.29
C ASN A 33 -7.34 10.72 8.73
N ASP A 34 -7.12 9.57 9.35
CA ASP A 34 -5.80 9.22 9.87
C ASP A 34 -5.04 8.40 8.83
N VAL A 35 -3.91 8.93 8.39
CA VAL A 35 -3.02 8.27 7.44
C VAL A 35 -1.72 7.93 8.15
N LEU A 36 -1.27 6.68 7.99
CA LEU A 36 -0.05 6.24 8.65
C LEU A 36 0.70 5.24 7.75
N PRO A 37 2.03 5.17 7.92
CA PRO A 37 2.81 4.16 7.21
C PRO A 37 2.47 2.78 7.78
N TRP A 38 2.38 1.80 6.89
CA TRP A 38 2.03 0.45 7.31
C TRP A 38 3.20 -0.52 7.16
N LYS A 39 3.64 -0.74 5.93
CA LYS A 39 4.70 -1.70 5.65
C LYS A 39 5.57 -1.25 4.49
N ASP A 40 6.81 -1.71 4.51
CA ASP A 40 7.72 -1.59 3.38
C ASP A 40 7.97 -2.99 2.83
N PHE A 41 8.01 -3.11 1.51
CA PHE A 41 8.29 -4.38 0.86
C PHE A 41 9.48 -4.20 -0.07
N ASN A 42 10.48 -5.05 0.13
CA ASN A 42 11.65 -5.08 -0.75
C ASN A 42 11.22 -5.59 -2.12
N LYS A 43 11.69 -4.95 -3.18
CA LYS A 43 11.34 -5.34 -4.55
C LYS A 43 11.81 -6.73 -4.93
N ASN A 44 12.75 -7.28 -4.19
CA ASN A 44 13.23 -8.65 -4.42
C ASN A 44 12.30 -9.71 -3.85
N MET A 45 11.32 -9.31 -3.05
CA MET A 45 10.32 -10.25 -2.53
C MET A 45 9.26 -10.51 -3.60
N ALA A 46 8.64 -11.68 -3.52
CA ALA A 46 7.57 -12.04 -4.45
C ALA A 46 6.28 -11.32 -4.05
N VAL A 47 6.24 -10.03 -4.30
CA VAL A 47 5.11 -9.16 -3.96
C VAL A 47 4.63 -8.49 -5.23
N SER A 48 3.32 -8.52 -5.43
CA SER A 48 2.67 -7.84 -6.53
C SER A 48 2.05 -6.55 -6.01
N VAL A 49 2.41 -5.44 -6.62
CA VAL A 49 1.89 -4.12 -6.24
C VAL A 49 1.16 -3.53 -7.44
N GLU A 50 -0.04 -3.04 -7.19
CA GLU A 50 -0.88 -2.52 -8.25
C GLU A 50 -1.37 -1.14 -7.85
N TYR A 51 -1.14 -0.18 -8.73
CA TYR A 51 -1.59 1.19 -8.52
C TYR A 51 -2.99 1.35 -9.07
N ASN A 52 -3.85 1.97 -8.29
CA ASN A 52 -5.20 2.27 -8.73
C ASN A 52 -5.18 3.58 -9.49
N LEU A 53 -5.38 3.51 -10.80
CA LEU A 53 -5.34 4.67 -11.67
C LEU A 53 -6.73 5.11 -12.12
N GLN A 54 -7.72 4.85 -11.31
CA GLN A 54 -9.08 5.28 -11.61
C GLN A 54 -9.27 6.75 -11.31
N TYR A 55 -9.62 7.48 -12.28
CA TYR A 55 -9.89 8.91 -12.17
C TYR A 55 -11.06 9.27 -13.04
#